data_96cfd056c207a46dc793a3e78a3b66f1
#
_entry.id   96cfd056c207a46dc793a3e78a3b66f1
#
_cell.length_a   1.000
_cell.length_b   1.000
_cell.length_c   1.000
_cell.angle_alpha   90.00
_cell.angle_beta   90.00
_cell.angle_gamma   90.00
#
_symmetry.space_group_name_H-M   'P 1'
#
loop_
_entity.id
_entity.type
_entity.pdbx_description
1 polymer ?
#
loop_
_entity_poly.entity_id
_entity_poly.type
_entity_poly.pdbx_seq_one_letter_code
_entity_poly.pdbx_strand_id
1 'polypeptide(L)'
;MKTQKKIWIAFIGLLITFSGFAQQAPTAENVMQTAYEQAKKENKKVLLIFHASWCGWCKKMEEAIMDETCKDFFNKNYVITYLTVQESTSNKALENAGGEIIMDNYGGKGQGLPYWVILDSSGKLLEDAKIQGDNIGCPASPDEVEAFIKKLKNTSKPSQKEIKAIRTRFLKNK
;
A
#
# COMPACT_ATOMS: atom_id res chain seq x y z
N MET A 1 -2.27 -50.76 63.71
CA MET A 1 -1.47 -50.71 62.48
C MET A 1 -2.30 -50.04 61.38
N LYS A 2 -2.01 -48.72 61.08
CA LYS A 2 -2.72 -47.96 60.01
C LYS A 2 -1.77 -47.87 58.84
N THR A 3 -2.09 -48.55 57.75
CA THR A 3 -1.37 -48.49 56.46
C THR A 3 -1.71 -47.22 55.72
N GLN A 4 -0.77 -46.32 55.60
CA GLN A 4 -0.84 -45.11 54.79
C GLN A 4 -0.59 -45.47 53.31
N LYS A 5 -1.62 -45.34 52.47
CA LYS A 5 -1.49 -45.47 50.99
C LYS A 5 -0.96 -44.16 50.45
N LYS A 6 0.27 -44.13 49.94
CA LYS A 6 0.85 -43.00 49.19
C LYS A 6 0.25 -42.97 47.79
N ILE A 7 -0.57 -41.95 47.51
CA ILE A 7 -1.09 -41.69 46.17
C ILE A 7 -0.04 -40.85 45.44
N TRP A 8 0.59 -41.41 44.43
CA TRP A 8 1.45 -40.70 43.49
C TRP A 8 0.57 -40.08 42.43
N ILE A 9 0.39 -38.77 42.45
CA ILE A 9 -0.26 -37.99 41.38
C ILE A 9 0.81 -37.72 40.34
N ALA A 10 0.76 -38.45 39.21
CA ALA A 10 1.59 -38.15 38.05
C ALA A 10 1.06 -36.90 37.35
N PHE A 11 1.78 -35.80 37.48
CA PHE A 11 1.53 -34.57 36.72
C PHE A 11 2.01 -34.81 35.29
N ILE A 12 1.10 -35.17 34.37
CA ILE A 12 1.36 -35.18 32.94
C ILE A 12 1.30 -33.75 32.47
N GLY A 13 2.47 -33.10 32.35
CA GLY A 13 2.61 -31.77 31.75
C GLY A 13 2.28 -31.81 30.26
N LEU A 14 1.12 -31.32 29.88
CA LEU A 14 0.72 -31.13 28.48
C LEU A 14 1.55 -29.97 27.88
N LEU A 15 2.65 -30.31 27.20
CA LEU A 15 3.44 -29.38 26.40
C LEU A 15 2.62 -28.95 25.17
N ILE A 16 1.90 -27.85 25.28
CA ILE A 16 1.26 -27.21 24.12
C ILE A 16 2.38 -26.52 23.33
N THR A 17 2.85 -27.17 22.28
CA THR A 17 3.74 -26.56 21.30
C THR A 17 2.94 -25.54 20.50
N PHE A 18 3.08 -24.27 20.82
CA PHE A 18 2.63 -23.18 19.95
C PHE A 18 3.51 -23.19 18.69
N SER A 19 3.05 -23.87 17.66
CA SER A 19 3.60 -23.68 16.32
C SER A 19 3.22 -22.28 15.88
N GLY A 20 4.15 -21.32 16.01
CA GLY A 20 3.99 -19.98 15.48
C GLY A 20 3.88 -20.10 13.96
N PHE A 21 2.67 -20.05 13.40
CA PHE A 21 2.48 -19.82 11.98
C PHE A 21 3.01 -18.42 11.70
N ALA A 22 4.15 -18.32 11.01
CA ALA A 22 4.58 -17.06 10.41
C ALA A 22 3.44 -16.61 9.49
N GLN A 23 2.77 -15.51 9.85
CA GLN A 23 1.64 -14.99 9.08
C GLN A 23 2.20 -14.45 7.77
N GLN A 24 1.99 -15.21 6.70
CA GLN A 24 2.38 -14.79 5.35
C GLN A 24 1.53 -13.57 4.94
N ALA A 25 2.14 -12.63 4.23
CA ALA A 25 1.41 -11.48 3.68
C ALA A 25 0.24 -11.96 2.81
N PRO A 26 -0.90 -11.24 2.81
CA PRO A 26 -2.04 -11.58 1.95
C PRO A 26 -1.62 -11.52 0.48
N THR A 27 -2.25 -12.34 -0.37
CA THR A 27 -1.99 -12.28 -1.82
C THR A 27 -2.41 -10.94 -2.38
N ALA A 28 -1.74 -10.49 -3.44
CA ALA A 28 -2.08 -9.25 -4.12
C ALA A 28 -3.53 -9.25 -4.63
N GLU A 29 -4.04 -10.39 -5.08
CA GLU A 29 -5.44 -10.56 -5.50
C GLU A 29 -6.41 -10.26 -4.34
N ASN A 30 -6.18 -10.81 -3.14
CA ASN A 30 -7.03 -10.57 -1.98
C ASN A 30 -6.99 -9.10 -1.53
N VAL A 31 -5.80 -8.47 -1.58
CA VAL A 31 -5.66 -7.04 -1.27
C VAL A 31 -6.46 -6.20 -2.26
N MET A 32 -6.34 -6.48 -3.56
CA MET A 32 -7.04 -5.73 -4.59
C MET A 32 -8.55 -5.95 -4.57
N GLN A 33 -9.01 -7.17 -4.34
CA GLN A 33 -10.44 -7.44 -4.20
C GLN A 33 -11.04 -6.61 -3.06
N THR A 34 -10.41 -6.62 -1.89
CA THR A 34 -10.84 -5.81 -0.73
C THR A 34 -10.89 -4.32 -1.08
N ALA A 35 -9.87 -3.82 -1.79
CA ALA A 35 -9.81 -2.42 -2.21
C ALA A 35 -10.94 -2.04 -3.18
N TYR A 36 -11.26 -2.90 -4.15
CA TYR A 36 -12.34 -2.67 -5.10
C TYR A 36 -13.73 -2.69 -4.43
N GLU A 37 -13.97 -3.64 -3.53
CA GLU A 37 -15.21 -3.72 -2.77
C GLU A 37 -15.43 -2.46 -1.92
N GLN A 38 -14.38 -2.02 -1.23
CA GLN A 38 -14.42 -0.79 -0.45
C GLN A 38 -14.64 0.43 -1.34
N ALA A 39 -13.91 0.56 -2.44
CA ALA A 39 -14.04 1.66 -3.38
C ALA A 39 -15.46 1.74 -3.97
N LYS A 40 -16.05 0.60 -4.32
CA LYS A 40 -17.43 0.51 -4.81
C LYS A 40 -18.43 0.94 -3.73
N LYS A 41 -18.27 0.45 -2.50
CA LYS A 41 -19.14 0.77 -1.36
C LYS A 41 -19.11 2.25 -1.01
N GLU A 42 -17.91 2.86 -1.05
CA GLU A 42 -17.69 4.25 -0.65
C GLU A 42 -17.76 5.24 -1.83
N ASN A 43 -18.04 4.76 -3.04
CA ASN A 43 -18.01 5.54 -4.29
C ASN A 43 -16.70 6.31 -4.48
N LYS A 44 -15.59 5.63 -4.21
CA LYS A 44 -14.21 6.13 -4.36
C LYS A 44 -13.48 5.44 -5.51
N LYS A 45 -12.31 5.94 -5.82
CA LYS A 45 -11.33 5.28 -6.68
C LYS A 45 -10.27 4.56 -5.83
N VAL A 46 -9.46 3.71 -6.43
CA VAL A 46 -8.33 3.07 -5.76
C VAL A 46 -7.06 3.80 -6.18
N LEU A 47 -6.29 4.30 -5.20
CA LEU A 47 -4.92 4.72 -5.39
C LEU A 47 -4.03 3.56 -4.95
N LEU A 48 -3.60 2.76 -5.91
CA LEU A 48 -2.72 1.62 -5.68
C LEU A 48 -1.26 2.06 -5.78
N ILE A 49 -0.48 1.76 -4.74
CA ILE A 49 0.94 2.11 -4.64
C ILE A 49 1.76 0.83 -4.47
N PHE A 50 2.66 0.57 -5.40
CA PHE A 50 3.64 -0.49 -5.31
C PHE A 50 4.87 0.04 -4.56
N HIS A 51 5.27 -0.69 -3.52
CA HIS A 51 6.33 -0.25 -2.62
C HIS A 51 7.18 -1.43 -2.12
N ALA A 52 8.27 -1.13 -1.43
CA ALA A 52 9.10 -2.11 -0.72
C ALA A 52 9.56 -1.56 0.62
N SER A 53 9.91 -2.43 1.57
CA SER A 53 10.34 -2.04 2.91
C SER A 53 11.62 -1.18 2.92
N TRP A 54 12.50 -1.39 1.95
CA TRP A 54 13.76 -0.65 1.76
C TRP A 54 13.58 0.70 1.03
N CYS A 55 12.40 0.97 0.46
CA CYS A 55 12.16 2.10 -0.43
C CYS A 55 11.95 3.42 0.34
N GLY A 56 12.98 4.25 0.43
CA GLY A 56 12.91 5.56 1.10
C GLY A 56 11.92 6.54 0.45
N TRP A 57 11.83 6.56 -0.89
CA TRP A 57 10.87 7.41 -1.62
C TRP A 57 9.42 6.96 -1.42
N CYS A 58 9.19 5.66 -1.21
CA CYS A 58 7.87 5.14 -0.87
C CYS A 58 7.38 5.68 0.48
N LYS A 59 8.27 5.72 1.48
CA LYS A 59 7.98 6.32 2.80
C LYS A 59 7.65 7.80 2.69
N LYS A 60 8.44 8.57 1.91
CA LYS A 60 8.15 10.00 1.67
C LYS A 60 6.78 10.21 1.00
N MET A 61 6.40 9.34 0.07
CA MET A 61 5.08 9.42 -0.58
C MET A 61 3.95 9.13 0.42
N GLU A 62 4.08 8.08 1.23
CA GLU A 62 3.12 7.76 2.28
C GLU A 62 2.98 8.92 3.28
N GLU A 63 4.10 9.45 3.78
CA GLU A 63 4.12 10.61 4.67
C GLU A 63 3.46 11.85 4.04
N ALA A 64 3.60 12.06 2.72
CA ALA A 64 2.98 13.19 2.03
C ALA A 64 1.46 12.99 1.88
N ILE A 65 1.01 11.79 1.56
CA ILE A 65 -0.41 11.45 1.45
C ILE A 65 -1.10 11.54 2.81
N MET A 66 -0.44 11.08 3.88
CA MET A 66 -0.97 11.05 5.24
C MET A 66 -0.75 12.34 6.05
N ASP A 67 -0.08 13.35 5.44
CA ASP A 67 0.12 14.66 6.06
C ASP A 67 -1.22 15.34 6.39
N GLU A 68 -1.31 15.97 7.55
CA GLU A 68 -2.52 16.63 8.05
C GLU A 68 -3.15 17.62 7.05
N THR A 69 -2.34 18.20 6.17
CA THR A 69 -2.82 19.13 5.14
C THR A 69 -3.38 18.45 3.90
N CYS A 70 -3.09 17.17 3.69
CA CYS A 70 -3.42 16.41 2.47
C CYS A 70 -4.35 15.22 2.72
N LYS A 71 -4.27 14.57 3.88
CA LYS A 71 -4.92 13.29 4.17
C LYS A 71 -6.44 13.31 3.91
N ASP A 72 -7.11 14.37 4.26
CA ASP A 72 -8.57 14.48 4.10
C ASP A 72 -8.97 14.43 2.62
N PHE A 73 -8.19 15.06 1.74
CA PHE A 73 -8.41 14.99 0.30
C PHE A 73 -8.22 13.55 -0.21
N PHE A 74 -7.12 12.89 0.16
CA PHE A 74 -6.85 11.54 -0.30
C PHE A 74 -7.89 10.56 0.25
N ASN A 75 -8.17 10.58 1.52
CA ASN A 75 -9.15 9.69 2.16
C ASN A 75 -10.58 9.90 1.64
N LYS A 76 -10.95 11.13 1.26
CA LYS A 76 -12.26 11.43 0.68
C LYS A 76 -12.44 10.82 -0.70
N ASN A 77 -11.40 10.82 -1.52
CA ASN A 77 -11.49 10.50 -2.94
C ASN A 77 -11.00 9.09 -3.30
N TYR A 78 -10.14 8.51 -2.47
CA TYR A 78 -9.45 7.26 -2.79
C TYR A 78 -9.50 6.25 -1.64
N VAL A 79 -9.56 4.97 -1.98
CA VAL A 79 -9.08 3.87 -1.15
C VAL A 79 -7.60 3.73 -1.44
N ILE A 80 -6.76 4.10 -0.47
CA ILE A 80 -5.30 4.00 -0.62
C ILE A 80 -4.91 2.56 -0.30
N THR A 81 -4.24 1.92 -1.23
CA THR A 81 -3.91 0.50 -1.17
C THR A 81 -2.45 0.29 -1.54
N TYR A 82 -1.79 -0.59 -0.83
CA TYR A 82 -0.37 -0.88 -1.04
C TYR A 82 -0.18 -2.33 -1.45
N LEU A 83 0.73 -2.56 -2.39
CA LEU A 83 1.27 -3.89 -2.69
C LEU A 83 2.77 -3.86 -2.49
N THR A 84 3.26 -4.71 -1.61
CA THR A 84 4.69 -4.90 -1.37
C THR A 84 5.27 -5.77 -2.48
N VAL A 85 6.27 -5.26 -3.18
CA VAL A 85 6.95 -5.90 -4.32
C VAL A 85 8.45 -5.64 -4.23
N GLN A 86 9.25 -6.39 -4.98
CA GLN A 86 10.70 -6.17 -5.15
C GLN A 86 11.47 -6.10 -3.83
N GLU A 87 11.08 -6.91 -2.85
CA GLU A 87 11.81 -7.06 -1.60
C GLU A 87 13.15 -7.79 -1.80
N SER A 88 14.10 -7.52 -0.91
CA SER A 88 15.34 -8.30 -0.84
C SER A 88 15.04 -9.77 -0.53
N THR A 89 15.97 -10.66 -0.85
CA THR A 89 15.83 -12.10 -0.61
C THR A 89 15.49 -12.41 0.86
N SER A 90 16.07 -11.67 1.81
CA SER A 90 15.80 -11.83 3.25
C SER A 90 14.38 -11.43 3.66
N ASN A 91 13.73 -10.57 2.89
CA ASN A 91 12.43 -9.98 3.20
C ASN A 91 11.31 -10.46 2.26
N LYS A 92 11.60 -11.46 1.45
CA LYS A 92 10.66 -11.97 0.42
C LYS A 92 9.30 -12.36 0.98
N ALA A 93 9.24 -12.77 2.25
CA ALA A 93 7.99 -13.10 2.94
C ALA A 93 7.05 -11.88 3.15
N LEU A 94 7.55 -10.65 3.01
CA LEU A 94 6.75 -9.43 3.10
C LEU A 94 6.00 -9.13 1.81
N GLU A 95 6.39 -9.72 0.68
CA GLU A 95 5.74 -9.47 -0.60
C GLU A 95 4.31 -10.01 -0.66
N ASN A 96 3.47 -9.25 -1.33
CA ASN A 96 2.15 -9.73 -1.71
C ASN A 96 2.29 -10.62 -2.95
N ALA A 97 2.12 -11.93 -2.78
CA ALA A 97 2.22 -12.88 -3.89
C ALA A 97 1.34 -12.44 -5.07
N GLY A 98 1.93 -12.33 -6.26
CA GLY A 98 1.29 -11.81 -7.47
C GLY A 98 1.38 -10.28 -7.63
N GLY A 99 1.98 -9.55 -6.69
CA GLY A 99 2.09 -8.09 -6.73
C GLY A 99 2.85 -7.55 -7.93
N GLU A 100 3.99 -8.17 -8.29
CA GLU A 100 4.76 -7.79 -9.48
C GLU A 100 3.98 -8.02 -10.78
N ILE A 101 3.19 -9.10 -10.86
CA ILE A 101 2.35 -9.39 -12.03
C ILE A 101 1.30 -8.27 -12.20
N ILE A 102 0.68 -7.83 -11.10
CA ILE A 102 -0.27 -6.72 -11.14
C ILE A 102 0.42 -5.41 -11.54
N MET A 103 1.62 -5.14 -11.00
CA MET A 103 2.42 -3.97 -11.36
C MET A 103 2.72 -3.96 -12.86
N ASP A 104 3.17 -5.09 -13.42
CA ASP A 104 3.48 -5.24 -14.83
C ASP A 104 2.26 -5.02 -15.73
N ASN A 105 1.09 -5.57 -15.33
CA ASN A 105 -0.16 -5.40 -16.05
C ASN A 105 -0.63 -3.94 -16.13
N TYR A 106 -0.26 -3.12 -15.15
CA TYR A 106 -0.51 -1.67 -15.14
C TYR A 106 0.66 -0.85 -15.68
N GLY A 107 1.59 -1.48 -16.42
CA GLY A 107 2.68 -0.78 -17.11
C GLY A 107 3.86 -0.42 -16.22
N GLY A 108 3.97 -1.02 -15.04
CA GLY A 108 5.07 -0.80 -14.09
C GLY A 108 6.29 -1.66 -14.34
N LYS A 109 6.30 -2.50 -15.37
CA LYS A 109 7.45 -3.37 -15.69
C LYS A 109 8.73 -2.57 -15.89
N GLY A 110 9.75 -2.91 -15.09
CA GLY A 110 11.04 -2.23 -15.15
C GLY A 110 11.06 -0.82 -14.57
N GLN A 111 9.96 -0.37 -13.96
CA GLN A 111 9.90 0.93 -13.29
C GLN A 111 10.46 0.84 -11.86
N GLY A 112 10.99 1.99 -11.35
CA GLY A 112 11.40 2.12 -9.96
C GLY A 112 10.21 2.27 -9.00
N LEU A 113 10.48 2.24 -7.69
CA LEU A 113 9.49 2.43 -6.64
C LEU A 113 9.60 3.83 -5.98
N PRO A 114 8.48 4.41 -5.53
CA PRO A 114 7.13 3.89 -5.70
C PRO A 114 6.67 3.95 -7.15
N TYR A 115 5.95 2.95 -7.60
CA TYR A 115 5.11 3.03 -8.78
C TYR A 115 3.66 3.08 -8.32
N TRP A 116 2.81 3.88 -8.95
CA TRP A 116 1.41 3.97 -8.53
C TRP A 116 0.47 4.12 -9.72
N VAL A 117 -0.76 3.69 -9.49
CA VAL A 117 -1.85 3.83 -10.46
C VAL A 117 -3.12 4.26 -9.75
N ILE A 118 -3.98 4.96 -10.48
CA ILE A 118 -5.35 5.27 -10.04
C ILE A 118 -6.30 4.44 -10.87
N LEU A 119 -7.13 3.65 -10.18
CA LEU A 119 -8.10 2.73 -10.79
C LEU A 119 -9.52 3.15 -10.41
N ASP A 120 -10.48 2.83 -11.24
CA ASP A 120 -11.87 2.83 -10.80
C ASP A 120 -12.18 1.60 -9.93
N SER A 121 -13.38 1.53 -9.39
CA SER A 121 -13.81 0.42 -8.52
C SER A 121 -14.00 -0.92 -9.23
N SER A 122 -13.80 -0.98 -10.57
CA SER A 122 -13.79 -2.21 -11.37
C SER A 122 -12.37 -2.66 -11.74
N GLY A 123 -11.33 -1.89 -11.33
CA GLY A 123 -9.93 -2.17 -11.66
C GLY A 123 -9.47 -1.58 -13.00
N LYS A 124 -10.31 -0.76 -13.67
CA LYS A 124 -9.90 -0.08 -14.90
C LYS A 124 -8.91 1.03 -14.59
N LEU A 125 -7.78 1.04 -15.30
CA LEU A 125 -6.76 2.08 -15.22
C LEU A 125 -7.32 3.44 -15.66
N LEU A 126 -7.19 4.44 -14.81
CA LEU A 126 -7.54 5.84 -15.08
C LEU A 126 -6.31 6.69 -15.29
N GLU A 127 -5.30 6.55 -14.41
CA GLU A 127 -4.02 7.25 -14.47
C GLU A 127 -2.90 6.36 -13.93
N ASP A 128 -1.67 6.59 -14.36
CA ASP A 128 -0.47 5.93 -13.87
C ASP A 128 0.59 6.93 -13.38
N ALA A 129 1.71 6.43 -12.86
CA ALA A 129 2.80 7.24 -12.33
C ALA A 129 3.73 7.81 -13.42
N LYS A 130 3.39 7.73 -14.72
CA LYS A 130 4.33 8.08 -15.79
C LYS A 130 4.05 9.45 -16.42
N ILE A 131 5.14 10.14 -16.78
CA ILE A 131 5.16 11.29 -17.68
C ILE A 131 6.09 10.94 -18.84
N GLN A 132 5.59 10.97 -20.08
CA GLN A 132 6.38 10.66 -21.28
C GLN A 132 7.08 9.29 -21.23
N GLY A 133 6.53 8.34 -20.45
CA GLY A 133 7.08 7.00 -20.27
C GLY A 133 7.90 6.80 -18.98
N ASP A 134 8.35 7.88 -18.34
CA ASP A 134 9.16 7.84 -17.13
C ASP A 134 8.31 7.90 -15.85
N ASN A 135 8.63 7.04 -14.89
CA ASN A 135 7.98 7.03 -13.58
C ASN A 135 8.39 8.23 -12.74
N ILE A 136 7.43 9.06 -12.35
CA ILE A 136 7.66 10.20 -11.43
C ILE A 136 7.76 9.77 -9.96
N GLY A 137 7.48 8.53 -9.65
CA GLY A 137 7.60 7.99 -8.29
C GLY A 137 6.86 8.81 -7.24
N CYS A 138 7.60 9.22 -6.20
CA CYS A 138 7.13 10.21 -5.23
C CYS A 138 7.43 11.62 -5.78
N PRO A 139 6.43 12.39 -6.23
CA PRO A 139 6.65 13.72 -6.80
C PRO A 139 7.38 14.66 -5.84
N ALA A 140 8.45 15.31 -6.32
CA ALA A 140 9.29 16.20 -5.52
C ALA A 140 9.71 17.47 -6.26
N SER A 141 9.91 17.40 -7.58
CA SER A 141 10.17 18.57 -8.42
C SER A 141 8.87 19.30 -8.80
N PRO A 142 8.94 20.59 -9.19
CA PRO A 142 7.76 21.34 -9.63
C PRO A 142 6.99 20.62 -10.75
N ASP A 143 7.69 20.12 -11.76
CA ASP A 143 7.08 19.49 -12.93
C ASP A 143 6.37 18.15 -12.55
N GLU A 144 7.01 17.33 -11.71
CA GLU A 144 6.41 16.09 -11.20
C GLU A 144 5.16 16.38 -10.35
N VAL A 145 5.23 17.40 -9.48
CA VAL A 145 4.11 17.76 -8.61
C VAL A 145 2.94 18.31 -9.43
N GLU A 146 3.18 19.14 -10.44
CA GLU A 146 2.10 19.62 -11.32
C GLU A 146 1.49 18.47 -12.15
N ALA A 147 2.30 17.55 -12.64
CA ALA A 147 1.80 16.39 -13.34
C ALA A 147 0.96 15.49 -12.43
N PHE A 148 1.39 15.24 -11.20
CA PHE A 148 0.60 14.52 -10.21
C PHE A 148 -0.74 15.22 -9.94
N ILE A 149 -0.73 16.54 -9.70
CA ILE A 149 -1.94 17.33 -9.50
C ILE A 149 -2.87 17.23 -10.72
N LYS A 150 -2.34 17.24 -11.94
CA LYS A 150 -3.15 17.05 -13.16
C LYS A 150 -3.86 15.68 -13.15
N LYS A 151 -3.15 14.60 -12.80
CA LYS A 151 -3.71 13.25 -12.69
C LYS A 151 -4.78 13.16 -11.58
N LEU A 152 -4.55 13.82 -10.44
CA LEU A 152 -5.57 13.94 -9.39
C LEU A 152 -6.82 14.69 -9.88
N LYS A 153 -6.67 15.76 -10.67
CA LYS A 153 -7.80 16.49 -11.28
C LYS A 153 -8.59 15.64 -12.28
N ASN A 154 -7.92 14.78 -13.03
CA ASN A 154 -8.57 13.88 -13.98
C ASN A 154 -9.40 12.79 -13.29
N THR A 155 -9.05 12.45 -12.05
CA THR A 155 -9.66 11.33 -11.31
C THR A 155 -10.52 11.76 -10.12
N SER A 156 -10.47 13.05 -9.75
CA SER A 156 -11.23 13.64 -8.65
C SER A 156 -11.54 15.11 -8.95
N LYS A 157 -12.17 15.81 -8.00
CA LYS A 157 -12.49 17.24 -8.14
C LYS A 157 -11.89 18.03 -6.98
N PRO A 158 -10.55 18.19 -6.92
CA PRO A 158 -9.91 18.94 -5.84
C PRO A 158 -10.26 20.42 -5.91
N SER A 159 -10.55 21.02 -4.75
CA SER A 159 -10.68 22.47 -4.61
C SER A 159 -9.32 23.15 -4.75
N GLN A 160 -9.31 24.47 -5.00
CA GLN A 160 -8.05 25.25 -5.08
C GLN A 160 -7.24 25.21 -3.77
N LYS A 161 -7.94 25.11 -2.62
CA LYS A 161 -7.29 24.97 -1.31
C LYS A 161 -6.55 23.62 -1.20
N GLU A 162 -7.19 22.54 -1.61
CA GLU A 162 -6.59 21.18 -1.61
C GLU A 162 -5.41 21.11 -2.60
N ILE A 163 -5.55 21.68 -3.81
CA ILE A 163 -4.46 21.75 -4.78
C ILE A 163 -3.25 22.49 -4.19
N LYS A 164 -3.46 23.62 -3.53
CA LYS A 164 -2.39 24.40 -2.89
C LYS A 164 -1.73 23.60 -1.77
N ALA A 165 -2.50 22.88 -0.95
CA ALA A 165 -1.99 22.06 0.14
C ALA A 165 -1.11 20.92 -0.41
N ILE A 166 -1.61 20.15 -1.40
CA ILE A 166 -0.90 19.07 -2.06
C ILE A 166 0.41 19.58 -2.67
N ARG A 167 0.35 20.65 -3.45
CA ARG A 167 1.55 21.26 -4.05
C ARG A 167 2.59 21.61 -2.99
N THR A 168 2.17 22.33 -1.96
CA THR A 168 3.09 22.78 -0.88
C THR A 168 3.70 21.60 -0.13
N ARG A 169 2.92 20.53 0.13
CA ARG A 169 3.42 19.35 0.84
C ARG A 169 4.39 18.53 -0.02
N PHE A 170 4.02 18.23 -1.25
CA PHE A 170 4.83 17.39 -2.11
C PHE A 170 6.15 18.04 -2.52
N LEU A 171 6.21 19.34 -2.71
CA LEU A 171 7.46 20.08 -2.94
C LEU A 171 8.46 20.00 -1.77
N LYS A 172 8.06 19.52 -0.59
CA LYS A 172 8.96 19.30 0.55
C LYS A 172 9.65 17.93 0.52
N ASN A 173 9.32 17.06 -0.42
CA ASN A 173 9.87 15.69 -0.50
C ASN A 173 11.34 15.63 -1.00
N LYS A 174 12.02 16.76 -1.13
CA LYS A 174 13.42 16.86 -1.58
C LYS A 174 14.39 16.06 -0.71
#